data_5d354467412a2e5bb3355c388e22b00b
#
_entry.id   5d354467412a2e5bb3355c388e22b00b
#
_cell.length_a   1.000
_cell.length_b   1.000
_cell.length_c   1.000
_cell.angle_alpha   90.00
_cell.angle_beta   90.00
_cell.angle_gamma   90.00
#
_symmetry.space_group_name_H-M   'P 1'
#
loop_
_entity.id
_entity.type
_entity.pdbx_description
1 polymer ?
#
loop_
_entity_poly.entity_id
_entity_poly.type
_entity_poly.pdbx_seq_one_letter_code
_entity_poly.pdbx_strand_id
1 'polypeptide(L)'
;MQAIEPKLPGGFKDYLPEDMIPRQQMLDTIRNVFERFGFSPLSTSAVEKTDVLTGGDQNFKKQIYGVVSQGGDENELSLRFDLTVPLARVVAANAGTLKKPFKRYEMDKVWRGERQQAGRYREFMQCDADIVGSDKLSSDAEIIALMAETMRALGFSKFIIRINNRKILNALAEYAGFESWKTEPVLRALDKLDKQSWNDVAIELADKKGAYLSAEQIEAIRKFVELKGSTAKSMLEKAEKLMGENEGAKEGIK
;
A
#
# COMPACT_ATOMS: atom_id res chain seq x y z
N MET A 1 -20.52 -42.86 -9.60
CA MET A 1 -20.19 -41.50 -9.16
C MET A 1 -19.64 -40.75 -10.34
N GLN A 2 -20.15 -39.56 -10.65
CA GLN A 2 -19.60 -38.72 -11.69
C GLN A 2 -18.27 -38.15 -11.21
N ALA A 3 -17.19 -38.28 -11.98
CA ALA A 3 -15.88 -37.77 -11.60
C ALA A 3 -15.94 -36.22 -11.52
N ILE A 4 -15.50 -35.66 -10.41
CA ILE A 4 -15.41 -34.20 -10.22
C ILE A 4 -14.12 -33.72 -10.90
N GLU A 5 -14.23 -32.72 -11.77
CA GLU A 5 -13.06 -32.13 -12.43
C GLU A 5 -12.23 -31.32 -11.40
N PRO A 6 -10.92 -31.62 -11.23
CA PRO A 6 -10.07 -30.94 -10.24
C PRO A 6 -9.63 -29.57 -10.74
N LYS A 7 -10.55 -28.59 -10.75
CA LYS A 7 -10.27 -27.19 -11.17
C LYS A 7 -10.15 -26.27 -9.96
N LEU A 8 -9.14 -25.40 -9.98
CA LEU A 8 -9.03 -24.28 -9.05
C LEU A 8 -10.05 -23.19 -9.37
N PRO A 9 -10.55 -22.47 -8.36
CA PRO A 9 -11.29 -21.24 -8.57
C PRO A 9 -10.43 -20.20 -9.32
N GLY A 10 -11.08 -19.36 -10.14
CA GLY A 10 -10.38 -18.31 -10.89
C GLY A 10 -9.65 -17.33 -9.96
N GLY A 11 -8.38 -17.07 -10.24
CA GLY A 11 -7.52 -16.16 -9.45
C GLY A 11 -6.78 -16.82 -8.30
N PHE A 12 -6.85 -18.14 -8.16
CA PHE A 12 -6.06 -18.93 -7.22
C PHE A 12 -5.00 -19.74 -7.96
N LYS A 13 -3.91 -20.05 -7.29
CA LYS A 13 -2.80 -20.85 -7.85
C LYS A 13 -2.25 -21.78 -6.79
N ASP A 14 -2.03 -23.05 -7.19
CA ASP A 14 -1.19 -23.99 -6.45
C ASP A 14 0.28 -23.75 -6.81
N TYR A 15 1.15 -23.97 -5.86
CA TYR A 15 2.60 -23.92 -6.04
C TYR A 15 3.15 -25.33 -5.82
N LEU A 16 3.65 -25.96 -6.87
CA LEU A 16 4.28 -27.27 -6.79
C LEU A 16 5.67 -27.17 -6.14
N PRO A 17 6.29 -28.29 -5.75
CA PRO A 17 7.58 -28.27 -5.06
C PRO A 17 8.67 -27.49 -5.77
N GLU A 18 8.74 -27.54 -7.11
CA GLU A 18 9.70 -26.79 -7.92
C GLU A 18 9.53 -25.26 -7.79
N ASP A 19 8.31 -24.78 -7.60
CA ASP A 19 8.00 -23.37 -7.31
C ASP A 19 8.21 -23.04 -5.81
N MET A 20 7.82 -23.99 -4.93
CA MET A 20 7.81 -23.73 -3.48
C MET A 20 9.19 -23.73 -2.84
N ILE A 21 10.13 -24.56 -3.31
CA ILE A 21 11.49 -24.61 -2.74
C ILE A 21 12.18 -23.23 -2.86
N PRO A 22 12.31 -22.62 -4.06
CA PRO A 22 12.91 -21.30 -4.17
C PRO A 22 12.07 -20.20 -3.49
N ARG A 23 10.75 -20.36 -3.46
CA ARG A 23 9.87 -19.43 -2.75
C ARG A 23 10.13 -19.46 -1.24
N GLN A 24 10.31 -20.64 -0.65
CA GLN A 24 10.61 -20.77 0.77
C GLN A 24 11.96 -20.14 1.11
N GLN A 25 12.98 -20.37 0.30
CA GLN A 25 14.30 -19.73 0.47
C GLN A 25 14.22 -18.20 0.42
N MET A 26 13.41 -17.66 -0.50
CA MET A 26 13.14 -16.22 -0.57
C MET A 26 12.47 -15.70 0.71
N LEU A 27 11.44 -16.41 1.22
CA LEU A 27 10.75 -16.03 2.45
C LEU A 27 11.68 -16.09 3.66
N ASP A 28 12.54 -17.11 3.75
CA ASP A 28 13.53 -17.23 4.83
C ASP A 28 14.55 -16.10 4.78
N THR A 29 14.96 -15.68 3.58
CA THR A 29 15.84 -14.53 3.38
C THR A 29 15.20 -13.23 3.90
N ILE A 30 13.92 -12.99 3.55
CA ILE A 30 13.15 -11.81 4.01
C ILE A 30 13.02 -11.83 5.53
N ARG A 31 12.62 -12.98 6.11
CA ARG A 31 12.49 -13.16 7.56
C ARG A 31 13.78 -12.83 8.29
N ASN A 32 14.90 -13.34 7.84
CA ASN A 32 16.21 -13.09 8.44
C ASN A 32 16.57 -11.60 8.43
N VAL A 33 16.20 -10.86 7.39
CA VAL A 33 16.40 -9.40 7.35
C VAL A 33 15.51 -8.72 8.39
N PHE A 34 14.22 -9.06 8.45
CA PHE A 34 13.28 -8.48 9.41
C PHE A 34 13.74 -8.69 10.86
N GLU A 35 14.17 -9.91 11.20
CA GLU A 35 14.67 -10.24 12.53
C GLU A 35 15.99 -9.52 12.88
N ARG A 36 16.90 -9.35 11.93
CA ARG A 36 18.14 -8.54 12.13
C ARG A 36 17.84 -7.07 12.43
N PHE A 37 16.74 -6.53 11.88
CA PHE A 37 16.25 -5.19 12.20
C PHE A 37 15.46 -5.12 13.52
N GLY A 38 15.36 -6.24 14.25
CA GLY A 38 14.69 -6.32 15.55
C GLY A 38 13.16 -6.36 15.46
N PHE A 39 12.60 -6.79 14.33
CA PHE A 39 11.19 -7.06 14.22
C PHE A 39 10.86 -8.45 14.78
N SER A 40 9.78 -8.54 15.55
CA SER A 40 9.31 -9.80 16.15
C SER A 40 8.19 -10.40 15.32
N PRO A 41 8.11 -11.74 15.22
CA PRO A 41 7.03 -12.39 14.49
C PRO A 41 5.68 -12.15 15.17
N LEU A 42 4.65 -11.90 14.38
CA LEU A 42 3.25 -11.90 14.75
C LEU A 42 2.48 -12.80 13.80
N SER A 43 1.46 -13.48 14.28
CA SER A 43 0.50 -14.18 13.45
C SER A 43 -0.91 -13.77 13.87
N THR A 44 -1.69 -13.28 12.92
CA THR A 44 -3.07 -12.88 13.13
C THR A 44 -4.04 -13.89 12.50
N SER A 45 -5.31 -13.83 12.88
CA SER A 45 -6.32 -14.73 12.32
C SER A 45 -6.54 -14.46 10.81
N ALA A 46 -6.68 -15.54 10.03
CA ALA A 46 -7.06 -15.42 8.63
C ALA A 46 -8.52 -14.96 8.46
N VAL A 47 -9.37 -15.24 9.46
CA VAL A 47 -10.77 -14.85 9.50
C VAL A 47 -10.95 -13.77 10.55
N GLU A 48 -11.59 -12.68 10.16
CA GLU A 48 -11.89 -11.53 10.99
C GLU A 48 -13.39 -11.19 10.93
N LYS A 49 -13.89 -10.41 11.87
CA LYS A 49 -15.21 -9.82 11.75
C LYS A 49 -15.24 -8.85 10.56
N THR A 50 -16.27 -8.96 9.74
CA THR A 50 -16.43 -8.11 8.55
C THR A 50 -16.39 -6.63 8.89
N ASP A 51 -17.02 -6.20 9.98
CA ASP A 51 -17.05 -4.81 10.41
C ASP A 51 -15.66 -4.30 10.83
N VAL A 52 -14.85 -5.15 11.42
CA VAL A 52 -13.44 -4.83 11.76
C VAL A 52 -12.64 -4.56 10.48
N LEU A 53 -12.79 -5.43 9.47
CA LEU A 53 -12.04 -5.27 8.21
C LEU A 53 -12.48 -4.05 7.41
N THR A 54 -13.78 -3.74 7.39
CA THR A 54 -14.34 -2.70 6.53
C THR A 54 -14.36 -1.32 7.18
N GLY A 55 -14.29 -1.25 8.51
CA GLY A 55 -14.52 0.00 9.23
C GLY A 55 -15.90 0.61 8.92
N GLY A 56 -16.86 -0.20 8.45
CA GLY A 56 -18.20 0.23 8.01
C GLY A 56 -18.29 0.68 6.54
N ASP A 57 -17.19 0.70 5.78
CA ASP A 57 -17.22 1.08 4.36
C ASP A 57 -17.83 -0.03 3.49
N GLN A 58 -19.01 0.24 2.94
CA GLN A 58 -19.73 -0.68 2.07
C GLN A 58 -19.07 -0.89 0.69
N ASN A 59 -18.28 0.06 0.21
CA ASN A 59 -17.54 -0.10 -1.05
C ASN A 59 -16.38 -1.07 -0.86
N PHE A 60 -15.70 -1.00 0.27
CA PHE A 60 -14.64 -1.92 0.63
C PHE A 60 -15.16 -3.35 0.81
N LYS A 61 -16.39 -3.51 1.34
CA LYS A 61 -17.05 -4.81 1.50
C LYS A 61 -17.12 -5.63 0.20
N LYS A 62 -17.19 -4.97 -0.97
CA LYS A 62 -17.23 -5.66 -2.28
C LYS A 62 -15.90 -6.29 -2.68
N GLN A 63 -14.82 -5.96 -1.99
CA GLN A 63 -13.45 -6.41 -2.31
C GLN A 63 -12.97 -7.53 -1.40
N ILE A 64 -13.74 -7.90 -0.37
CA ILE A 64 -13.39 -8.95 0.59
C ILE A 64 -14.16 -10.24 0.34
N TYR A 65 -13.61 -11.35 0.78
CA TYR A 65 -14.26 -12.66 0.75
C TYR A 65 -15.04 -12.89 2.05
N GLY A 66 -16.36 -13.03 1.95
CA GLY A 66 -17.19 -13.48 3.06
C GLY A 66 -16.94 -14.95 3.39
N VAL A 67 -17.02 -15.29 4.66
CA VAL A 67 -16.94 -16.66 5.18
C VAL A 67 -18.26 -16.98 5.86
N VAL A 68 -18.89 -18.08 5.43
CA VAL A 68 -20.13 -18.56 6.03
C VAL A 68 -19.85 -19.91 6.69
N SER A 69 -20.04 -19.99 8.00
CA SER A 69 -20.03 -21.27 8.71
C SER A 69 -21.41 -21.95 8.59
N GLN A 70 -21.45 -23.29 8.63
CA GLN A 70 -22.73 -24.00 8.63
C GLN A 70 -23.58 -23.56 9.86
N GLY A 71 -24.72 -22.91 9.58
CA GLY A 71 -25.62 -22.37 10.61
C GLY A 71 -25.26 -20.97 11.14
N GLY A 72 -24.28 -20.30 10.57
CA GLY A 72 -23.93 -18.91 10.89
C GLY A 72 -24.62 -17.88 9.97
N ASP A 73 -24.65 -16.63 10.41
CA ASP A 73 -25.19 -15.53 9.61
C ASP A 73 -24.26 -15.15 8.45
N GLU A 74 -24.88 -14.85 7.31
CA GLU A 74 -24.17 -14.30 6.15
C GLU A 74 -23.57 -12.92 6.50
N ASN A 75 -22.33 -12.68 6.05
CA ASN A 75 -21.61 -11.41 6.18
C ASN A 75 -21.07 -11.03 7.57
N GLU A 76 -21.11 -11.90 8.57
CA GLU A 76 -20.50 -11.63 9.87
C GLU A 76 -18.98 -11.79 9.83
N LEU A 77 -18.48 -12.78 9.10
CA LEU A 77 -17.07 -13.13 9.01
C LEU A 77 -16.54 -12.96 7.59
N SER A 78 -15.27 -12.60 7.49
CA SER A 78 -14.58 -12.44 6.20
C SER A 78 -13.12 -12.86 6.30
N LEU A 79 -12.53 -13.26 5.16
CA LEU A 79 -11.09 -13.44 5.05
C LEU A 79 -10.39 -12.09 5.06
N ARG A 80 -9.27 -12.00 5.76
CA ARG A 80 -8.45 -10.78 5.83
C ARG A 80 -8.00 -10.33 4.44
N PHE A 81 -8.11 -9.04 4.18
CA PHE A 81 -7.72 -8.39 2.92
C PHE A 81 -6.24 -7.99 2.91
N ASP A 82 -5.70 -7.69 4.08
CA ASP A 82 -4.33 -7.32 4.36
C ASP A 82 -3.90 -7.83 5.75
N LEU A 83 -2.68 -7.52 6.17
CA LEU A 83 -2.16 -7.82 7.50
C LEU A 83 -2.17 -6.60 8.44
N THR A 84 -2.51 -5.42 7.92
CA THR A 84 -2.50 -4.14 8.65
C THR A 84 -3.73 -3.97 9.54
N VAL A 85 -4.93 -4.28 9.02
CA VAL A 85 -6.16 -4.17 9.82
C VAL A 85 -6.18 -5.19 10.97
N PRO A 86 -5.82 -6.47 10.76
CA PRO A 86 -5.65 -7.41 11.86
C PRO A 86 -4.60 -6.95 12.90
N LEU A 87 -3.49 -6.34 12.47
CA LEU A 87 -2.53 -5.74 13.38
C LEU A 87 -3.17 -4.64 14.23
N ALA A 88 -3.92 -3.72 13.60
CA ALA A 88 -4.59 -2.63 14.32
C ALA A 88 -5.53 -3.18 15.41
N ARG A 89 -6.30 -4.25 15.10
CA ARG A 89 -7.15 -4.95 16.08
C ARG A 89 -6.32 -5.55 17.23
N VAL A 90 -5.21 -6.23 16.92
CA VAL A 90 -4.33 -6.83 17.94
C VAL A 90 -3.76 -5.75 18.86
N VAL A 91 -3.29 -4.64 18.29
CA VAL A 91 -2.74 -3.51 19.04
C VAL A 91 -3.81 -2.88 19.94
N ALA A 92 -5.01 -2.67 19.43
CA ALA A 92 -6.13 -2.15 20.21
C ALA A 92 -6.54 -3.08 21.36
N ALA A 93 -6.63 -4.38 21.09
CA ALA A 93 -6.99 -5.39 22.10
C ALA A 93 -5.92 -5.56 23.20
N ASN A 94 -4.65 -5.24 22.90
CA ASN A 94 -3.52 -5.43 23.81
C ASN A 94 -2.83 -4.10 24.17
N ALA A 95 -3.55 -2.97 24.10
CA ALA A 95 -2.97 -1.63 24.28
C ALA A 95 -2.24 -1.43 25.63
N GLY A 96 -2.69 -2.13 26.68
CA GLY A 96 -2.08 -2.06 28.01
C GLY A 96 -0.85 -2.96 28.23
N THR A 97 -0.60 -3.92 27.34
CA THR A 97 0.45 -4.93 27.49
C THR A 97 1.56 -4.82 26.46
N LEU A 98 1.26 -4.34 25.26
CA LEU A 98 2.24 -4.17 24.19
C LEU A 98 3.19 -3.01 24.50
N LYS A 99 4.49 -3.34 24.56
CA LYS A 99 5.55 -2.32 24.69
C LYS A 99 5.66 -1.53 23.39
N LYS A 100 5.80 -0.20 23.50
CA LYS A 100 5.99 0.72 22.38
C LYS A 100 7.41 1.29 22.37
N PRO A 101 8.03 1.48 21.20
CA PRO A 101 7.52 1.12 19.88
C PRO A 101 7.42 -0.41 19.71
N PHE A 102 6.32 -0.88 19.15
CA PHE A 102 6.11 -2.29 18.83
C PHE A 102 6.52 -2.53 17.37
N LYS A 103 7.61 -3.27 17.19
CA LYS A 103 8.14 -3.66 15.88
C LYS A 103 7.73 -5.10 15.61
N ARG A 104 6.88 -5.32 14.63
CA ARG A 104 6.41 -6.65 14.26
C ARG A 104 6.61 -6.93 12.78
N TYR A 105 6.75 -8.18 12.40
CA TYR A 105 6.54 -8.63 11.05
C TYR A 105 5.52 -9.77 11.00
N GLU A 106 4.84 -9.88 9.88
CA GLU A 106 3.96 -11.00 9.57
C GLU A 106 4.11 -11.36 8.09
N MET A 107 4.22 -12.66 7.81
CA MET A 107 4.37 -13.19 6.46
C MET A 107 3.30 -14.25 6.26
N ASP A 108 2.19 -13.87 5.64
CA ASP A 108 1.06 -14.76 5.50
C ASP A 108 0.17 -14.41 4.31
N LYS A 109 -0.78 -15.31 4.00
CA LYS A 109 -1.72 -15.15 2.91
C LYS A 109 -2.79 -14.10 3.24
N VAL A 110 -3.20 -13.39 2.18
CA VAL A 110 -4.33 -12.47 2.19
C VAL A 110 -5.21 -12.73 0.96
N TRP A 111 -6.47 -12.26 1.00
CA TRP A 111 -7.46 -12.56 -0.03
C TRP A 111 -8.16 -11.29 -0.50
N ARG A 112 -8.13 -11.05 -1.84
CA ARG A 112 -8.78 -9.89 -2.47
C ARG A 112 -9.73 -10.32 -3.56
N GLY A 113 -11.00 -9.87 -3.46
CA GLY A 113 -12.07 -10.19 -4.41
C GLY A 113 -12.00 -9.45 -5.76
N GLU A 114 -10.93 -8.72 -6.01
CA GLU A 114 -10.71 -7.93 -7.23
C GLU A 114 -10.68 -8.80 -8.50
N ARG A 115 -10.86 -8.14 -9.65
CA ARG A 115 -10.70 -8.81 -10.94
C ARG A 115 -9.25 -9.27 -11.11
N GLN A 116 -9.10 -10.56 -11.43
CA GLN A 116 -7.78 -11.13 -11.71
C GLN A 116 -7.16 -10.47 -12.96
N GLN A 117 -5.86 -10.24 -12.89
CA GLN A 117 -5.04 -9.73 -13.99
C GLN A 117 -3.75 -10.55 -14.03
N ALA A 118 -2.98 -10.46 -15.13
CA ALA A 118 -1.67 -11.09 -15.20
C ALA A 118 -0.79 -10.65 -14.00
N GLY A 119 -0.30 -11.62 -13.22
CA GLY A 119 0.48 -11.39 -12.01
C GLY A 119 -0.32 -10.96 -10.76
N ARG A 120 -1.65 -10.79 -10.84
CA ARG A 120 -2.52 -10.52 -9.69
C ARG A 120 -3.42 -11.71 -9.40
N TYR A 121 -3.14 -12.37 -8.30
CA TYR A 121 -3.95 -13.44 -7.76
C TYR A 121 -4.91 -12.91 -6.69
N ARG A 122 -6.00 -13.64 -6.47
CA ARG A 122 -6.97 -13.36 -5.41
C ARG A 122 -6.49 -13.84 -4.04
N GLU A 123 -5.61 -14.83 -4.02
CA GLU A 123 -4.85 -15.27 -2.86
C GLU A 123 -3.38 -15.04 -3.12
N PHE A 124 -2.70 -14.31 -2.23
CA PHE A 124 -1.27 -14.08 -2.32
C PHE A 124 -0.66 -13.84 -0.94
N MET A 125 0.65 -13.97 -0.84
CA MET A 125 1.38 -13.73 0.40
C MET A 125 1.81 -12.28 0.49
N GLN A 126 1.59 -11.66 1.64
CA GLN A 126 2.23 -10.42 2.05
C GLN A 126 3.39 -10.70 3.01
N CYS A 127 4.40 -9.84 2.97
CA CYS A 127 5.52 -9.82 3.90
C CYS A 127 5.54 -8.41 4.49
N ASP A 128 4.85 -8.22 5.59
CA ASP A 128 4.64 -6.91 6.19
C ASP A 128 5.55 -6.72 7.40
N ALA A 129 6.12 -5.54 7.56
CA ALA A 129 6.87 -5.11 8.72
C ALA A 129 6.41 -3.73 9.15
N ASP A 130 6.01 -3.59 10.41
CA ASP A 130 5.41 -2.37 10.95
C ASP A 130 6.05 -1.96 12.27
N ILE A 131 6.09 -0.65 12.50
CA ILE A 131 6.48 -0.03 13.76
C ILE A 131 5.27 0.74 14.29
N VAL A 132 4.71 0.30 15.40
CA VAL A 132 3.52 0.90 16.01
C VAL A 132 3.88 1.65 17.27
N GLY A 133 3.34 2.88 17.41
CA GLY A 133 3.51 3.68 18.61
C GLY A 133 4.80 4.50 18.64
N SER A 134 5.31 4.90 17.46
CA SER A 134 6.37 5.89 17.28
C SER A 134 5.89 6.95 16.29
N ASP A 135 6.11 8.21 16.62
CA ASP A 135 5.89 9.40 15.79
C ASP A 135 7.20 9.97 15.21
N LYS A 136 8.31 9.25 15.40
CA LYS A 136 9.64 9.70 14.99
C LYS A 136 9.92 9.36 13.53
N LEU A 137 10.42 10.32 12.76
CA LEU A 137 10.90 10.11 11.39
C LEU A 137 11.99 9.02 11.28
N SER A 138 12.71 8.74 12.38
CA SER A 138 13.66 7.63 12.42
C SER A 138 12.98 6.27 12.19
N SER A 139 11.70 6.12 12.54
CA SER A 139 10.96 4.89 12.27
C SER A 139 10.67 4.74 10.77
N ASP A 140 10.31 5.82 10.07
CA ASP A 140 10.13 5.80 8.61
C ASP A 140 11.46 5.51 7.90
N ALA A 141 12.56 6.14 8.36
CA ALA A 141 13.89 5.88 7.83
C ALA A 141 14.32 4.41 8.03
N GLU A 142 13.98 3.81 9.17
CA GLU A 142 14.25 2.39 9.45
C GLU A 142 13.48 1.46 8.50
N ILE A 143 12.21 1.74 8.22
CA ILE A 143 11.43 0.98 7.23
C ILE A 143 12.04 1.08 5.84
N ILE A 144 12.50 2.27 5.43
CA ILE A 144 13.17 2.45 4.13
C ILE A 144 14.49 1.66 4.08
N ALA A 145 15.27 1.68 5.17
CA ALA A 145 16.50 0.91 5.27
C ALA A 145 16.21 -0.61 5.23
N LEU A 146 15.17 -1.06 5.91
CA LEU A 146 14.69 -2.45 5.88
C LEU A 146 14.32 -2.88 4.46
N MET A 147 13.55 -2.07 3.73
CA MET A 147 13.20 -2.33 2.32
C MET A 147 14.46 -2.46 1.46
N ALA A 148 15.41 -1.53 1.59
CA ALA A 148 16.64 -1.54 0.83
C ALA A 148 17.49 -2.78 1.12
N GLU A 149 17.63 -3.16 2.38
CA GLU A 149 18.39 -4.34 2.79
C GLU A 149 17.72 -5.64 2.34
N THR A 150 16.39 -5.70 2.39
CA THR A 150 15.63 -6.84 1.86
C THR A 150 15.87 -7.04 0.37
N MET A 151 15.84 -5.97 -0.43
CA MET A 151 16.13 -6.04 -1.87
C MET A 151 17.57 -6.51 -2.14
N ARG A 152 18.56 -6.03 -1.37
CA ARG A 152 19.96 -6.48 -1.49
C ARG A 152 20.11 -7.95 -1.12
N ALA A 153 19.50 -8.37 -0.02
CA ALA A 153 19.55 -9.76 0.44
C ALA A 153 18.92 -10.74 -0.57
N LEU A 154 17.90 -10.28 -1.32
CA LEU A 154 17.29 -11.02 -2.43
C LEU A 154 18.12 -11.00 -3.71
N GLY A 155 19.29 -10.34 -3.72
CA GLY A 155 20.21 -10.33 -4.86
C GLY A 155 19.99 -9.19 -5.87
N PHE A 156 19.11 -8.24 -5.60
CA PHE A 156 18.91 -7.08 -6.48
C PHE A 156 20.04 -6.06 -6.26
N SER A 157 20.89 -5.87 -7.25
CA SER A 157 21.98 -4.88 -7.23
C SER A 157 21.53 -3.48 -7.67
N LYS A 158 20.43 -3.37 -8.40
CA LYS A 158 19.88 -2.11 -8.93
C LYS A 158 18.39 -2.05 -8.66
N PHE A 159 17.96 -1.12 -7.84
CA PHE A 159 16.55 -0.84 -7.54
C PHE A 159 16.40 0.62 -7.10
N ILE A 160 15.18 1.11 -7.13
CA ILE A 160 14.82 2.46 -6.69
C ILE A 160 13.69 2.33 -5.67
N ILE A 161 13.88 2.93 -4.49
CA ILE A 161 12.80 3.13 -3.52
C ILE A 161 12.26 4.53 -3.72
N ARG A 162 11.00 4.64 -4.14
CA ARG A 162 10.32 5.92 -4.30
C ARG A 162 9.59 6.25 -3.00
N ILE A 163 9.87 7.43 -2.47
CA ILE A 163 9.29 7.94 -1.22
C ILE A 163 8.47 9.17 -1.55
N ASN A 164 7.33 9.31 -0.89
CA ASN A 164 6.52 10.52 -0.97
C ASN A 164 5.98 10.89 0.41
N ASN A 165 5.60 12.16 0.56
CA ASN A 165 4.96 12.65 1.78
C ASN A 165 3.55 13.14 1.45
N ARG A 166 2.56 12.64 2.20
CA ARG A 166 1.15 13.02 2.01
C ARG A 166 0.90 14.51 2.17
N LYS A 167 1.68 15.21 3.02
CA LYS A 167 1.58 16.66 3.20
C LYS A 167 1.92 17.40 1.90
N ILE A 168 2.96 16.96 1.17
CA ILE A 168 3.32 17.51 -0.14
C ILE A 168 2.19 17.27 -1.15
N LEU A 169 1.63 16.06 -1.17
CA LEU A 169 0.55 15.72 -2.09
C LEU A 169 -0.75 16.50 -1.80
N ASN A 170 -1.08 16.68 -0.53
CA ASN A 170 -2.25 17.46 -0.13
C ASN A 170 -2.08 18.97 -0.42
N ALA A 171 -0.84 19.47 -0.34
CA ALA A 171 -0.50 20.84 -0.68
C ALA A 171 -0.66 21.14 -2.20
N LEU A 172 -0.78 20.11 -3.03
CA LEU A 172 -0.97 20.25 -4.47
C LEU A 172 -2.25 21.02 -4.81
N ALA A 173 -3.30 20.89 -4.00
CA ALA A 173 -4.57 21.62 -4.19
C ALA A 173 -4.37 23.13 -4.12
N GLU A 174 -3.70 23.61 -3.08
CA GLU A 174 -3.39 25.02 -2.89
C GLU A 174 -2.40 25.52 -3.95
N TYR A 175 -1.34 24.74 -4.22
CA TYR A 175 -0.34 25.07 -5.24
C TYR A 175 -0.94 25.23 -6.64
N ALA A 176 -1.79 24.30 -7.07
CA ALA A 176 -2.40 24.33 -8.39
C ALA A 176 -3.72 25.14 -8.44
N GLY A 177 -4.21 25.62 -7.30
CA GLY A 177 -5.40 26.48 -7.21
C GLY A 177 -6.72 25.75 -7.44
N PHE A 178 -6.85 24.49 -6.97
CA PHE A 178 -8.12 23.76 -7.02
C PHE A 178 -8.66 23.43 -5.62
N GLU A 179 -9.94 23.14 -5.53
CA GLU A 179 -10.61 22.88 -4.24
C GLU A 179 -10.11 21.58 -3.62
N SER A 180 -9.85 21.58 -2.31
CA SER A 180 -9.25 20.45 -1.57
C SER A 180 -10.00 19.13 -1.73
N TRP A 181 -11.34 19.16 -1.91
CA TRP A 181 -12.12 17.94 -2.14
C TRP A 181 -11.80 17.23 -3.47
N LYS A 182 -11.15 17.92 -4.43
CA LYS A 182 -10.67 17.34 -5.69
C LYS A 182 -9.33 16.64 -5.56
N THR A 183 -8.65 16.73 -4.42
CA THR A 183 -7.32 16.14 -4.22
C THR A 183 -7.33 14.63 -4.47
N GLU A 184 -8.32 13.91 -3.95
CA GLU A 184 -8.38 12.45 -4.16
C GLU A 184 -8.59 12.06 -5.64
N PRO A 185 -9.56 12.63 -6.38
CA PRO A 185 -9.66 12.40 -7.83
C PRO A 185 -8.38 12.75 -8.60
N VAL A 186 -7.70 13.85 -8.25
CA VAL A 186 -6.42 14.25 -8.86
C VAL A 186 -5.35 13.21 -8.62
N LEU A 187 -5.14 12.80 -7.37
CA LEU A 187 -4.12 11.80 -7.03
C LEU A 187 -4.41 10.45 -7.70
N ARG A 188 -5.68 10.05 -7.79
CA ARG A 188 -6.10 8.82 -8.50
C ARG A 188 -5.79 8.87 -10.00
N ALA A 189 -5.92 10.02 -10.63
CA ALA A 189 -5.53 10.21 -12.03
C ALA A 189 -4.01 10.16 -12.17
N LEU A 190 -3.25 10.80 -11.26
CA LEU A 190 -1.79 10.80 -11.27
C LEU A 190 -1.18 9.41 -11.05
N ASP A 191 -1.81 8.54 -10.25
CA ASP A 191 -1.37 7.16 -10.05
C ASP A 191 -1.32 6.34 -11.34
N LYS A 192 -2.03 6.79 -12.39
CA LYS A 192 -2.02 6.12 -13.70
C LYS A 192 -0.79 6.45 -14.53
N LEU A 193 0.00 7.45 -14.16
CA LEU A 193 1.21 7.86 -14.90
C LEU A 193 2.26 6.74 -15.03
N ASP A 194 2.23 5.75 -14.16
CA ASP A 194 3.08 4.56 -14.30
C ASP A 194 2.70 3.67 -15.51
N LYS A 195 1.50 3.84 -16.07
CA LYS A 195 0.93 3.01 -17.15
C LYS A 195 0.37 3.79 -18.32
N GLN A 196 0.15 5.08 -18.17
CA GLN A 196 -0.48 5.96 -19.15
C GLN A 196 0.40 7.18 -19.43
N SER A 197 0.18 7.79 -20.60
CA SER A 197 0.88 9.03 -20.94
C SER A 197 0.32 10.22 -20.13
N TRP A 198 1.13 11.29 -20.02
CA TRP A 198 0.65 12.55 -19.44
C TRP A 198 -0.62 13.08 -20.16
N ASN A 199 -0.70 12.93 -21.50
CA ASN A 199 -1.85 13.40 -22.26
C ASN A 199 -3.15 12.70 -21.84
N ASP A 200 -3.10 11.39 -21.61
CA ASP A 200 -4.27 10.61 -21.16
C ASP A 200 -4.71 11.06 -19.77
N VAL A 201 -3.75 11.28 -18.86
CA VAL A 201 -4.02 11.76 -17.50
C VAL A 201 -4.57 13.20 -17.52
N ALA A 202 -4.03 14.08 -18.38
CA ALA A 202 -4.52 15.44 -18.51
C ALA A 202 -5.98 15.50 -19.02
N ILE A 203 -6.35 14.63 -19.97
CA ILE A 203 -7.74 14.48 -20.41
C ILE A 203 -8.65 14.07 -19.25
N GLU A 204 -8.23 13.10 -18.44
CA GLU A 204 -9.01 12.67 -17.27
C GLU A 204 -9.14 13.76 -16.22
N LEU A 205 -8.08 14.53 -15.96
CA LEU A 205 -8.11 15.68 -15.04
C LEU A 205 -9.07 16.77 -15.50
N ALA A 206 -9.22 16.97 -16.82
CA ALA A 206 -10.14 17.93 -17.42
C ALA A 206 -11.60 17.43 -17.49
N ASP A 207 -11.83 16.12 -17.42
CA ASP A 207 -13.16 15.51 -17.57
C ASP A 207 -14.10 15.94 -16.43
N LYS A 208 -15.35 16.28 -16.77
CA LYS A 208 -16.43 16.62 -15.81
C LYS A 208 -16.76 15.50 -14.83
N LYS A 209 -16.52 14.25 -15.21
CA LYS A 209 -16.70 13.06 -14.34
C LYS A 209 -15.46 12.76 -13.48
N GLY A 210 -14.33 13.44 -13.75
CA GLY A 210 -13.08 13.37 -13.03
C GLY A 210 -12.92 14.53 -12.04
N ALA A 211 -11.72 15.12 -12.02
CA ALA A 211 -11.40 16.27 -11.15
C ALA A 211 -11.94 17.61 -11.69
N TYR A 212 -12.28 17.69 -12.97
CA TYR A 212 -12.79 18.87 -13.67
C TYR A 212 -11.93 20.13 -13.41
N LEU A 213 -10.67 20.04 -13.78
CA LEU A 213 -9.67 21.10 -13.62
C LEU A 213 -9.55 21.98 -14.86
N SER A 214 -9.14 23.24 -14.65
CA SER A 214 -8.79 24.15 -15.74
C SER A 214 -7.44 23.80 -16.37
N ALA A 215 -7.17 24.34 -17.56
CA ALA A 215 -5.89 24.15 -18.25
C ALA A 215 -4.70 24.67 -17.42
N GLU A 216 -4.87 25.77 -16.71
CA GLU A 216 -3.85 26.38 -15.84
C GLU A 216 -3.55 25.48 -14.64
N GLN A 217 -4.59 24.88 -14.03
CA GLN A 217 -4.45 23.95 -12.91
C GLN A 217 -3.72 22.67 -13.35
N ILE A 218 -4.07 22.12 -14.51
CA ILE A 218 -3.42 20.94 -15.09
C ILE A 218 -1.95 21.22 -15.41
N GLU A 219 -1.64 22.41 -15.95
CA GLU A 219 -0.26 22.79 -16.23
C GLU A 219 0.57 23.00 -14.95
N ALA A 220 -0.03 23.50 -13.88
CA ALA A 220 0.63 23.58 -12.57
C ALA A 220 0.95 22.17 -12.03
N ILE A 221 0.00 21.25 -12.10
CA ILE A 221 0.22 19.84 -11.70
C ILE A 221 1.32 19.21 -12.56
N ARG A 222 1.33 19.48 -13.87
CA ARG A 222 2.36 18.97 -14.78
C ARG A 222 3.77 19.38 -14.34
N LYS A 223 3.97 20.67 -14.01
CA LYS A 223 5.26 21.18 -13.53
C LYS A 223 5.73 20.45 -12.28
N PHE A 224 4.82 20.09 -11.38
CA PHE A 224 5.15 19.31 -10.19
C PHE A 224 5.54 17.85 -10.54
N VAL A 225 4.77 17.20 -11.40
CA VAL A 225 5.01 15.80 -11.79
C VAL A 225 6.29 15.65 -12.62
N GLU A 226 6.61 16.63 -13.46
CA GLU A 226 7.80 16.62 -14.32
C GLU A 226 9.08 17.07 -13.58
N LEU A 227 9.01 17.38 -12.28
CA LEU A 227 10.20 17.67 -11.48
C LEU A 227 11.22 16.54 -11.57
N LYS A 228 12.46 16.89 -11.91
CA LYS A 228 13.58 15.95 -11.99
C LYS A 228 14.75 16.44 -11.14
N GLY A 229 15.30 15.58 -10.32
CA GLY A 229 16.52 15.83 -9.55
C GLY A 229 17.51 14.68 -9.73
N SER A 230 18.79 14.98 -9.73
CA SER A 230 19.85 13.96 -9.76
C SER A 230 20.00 13.23 -8.43
N THR A 231 19.54 13.83 -7.34
CA THR A 231 19.55 13.30 -5.98
C THR A 231 18.23 13.62 -5.28
N ALA A 232 17.90 12.91 -4.20
CA ALA A 232 16.76 13.22 -3.35
C ALA A 232 16.78 14.69 -2.87
N LYS A 233 17.94 15.16 -2.40
CA LYS A 233 18.14 16.56 -1.97
C LYS A 233 17.79 17.54 -3.08
N SER A 234 18.34 17.35 -4.29
CA SER A 234 18.06 18.21 -5.44
C SER A 234 16.58 18.18 -5.85
N MET A 235 15.90 17.06 -5.66
CA MET A 235 14.46 16.93 -5.91
C MET A 235 13.65 17.76 -4.90
N LEU A 236 13.98 17.64 -3.61
CA LEU A 236 13.31 18.37 -2.53
C LEU A 236 13.51 19.89 -2.66
N GLU A 237 14.74 20.35 -2.95
CA GLU A 237 15.03 21.78 -3.20
C GLU A 237 14.20 22.34 -4.37
N LYS A 238 14.01 21.57 -5.44
CA LYS A 238 13.17 21.97 -6.56
C LYS A 238 11.68 21.99 -6.22
N ALA A 239 11.21 21.01 -5.45
CA ALA A 239 9.85 20.96 -4.97
C ALA A 239 9.54 22.15 -4.04
N GLU A 240 10.46 22.47 -3.11
CA GLU A 240 10.36 23.63 -2.24
C GLU A 240 10.29 24.95 -3.04
N LYS A 241 11.17 25.13 -4.02
CA LYS A 241 11.15 26.30 -4.90
C LYS A 241 9.87 26.41 -5.74
N LEU A 242 9.32 25.27 -6.18
CA LEU A 242 8.11 25.24 -6.99
C LEU A 242 6.86 25.54 -6.18
N MET A 243 6.73 24.92 -5.00
CA MET A 243 5.54 25.04 -4.14
C MET A 243 5.59 26.28 -3.21
N GLY A 244 6.75 26.93 -3.12
CA GLY A 244 6.94 28.27 -2.54
C GLY A 244 6.47 28.39 -1.09
N GLU A 245 5.49 29.27 -0.87
CA GLU A 245 5.02 29.65 0.47
C GLU A 245 4.07 28.64 1.12
N ASN A 246 3.73 27.52 0.45
CA ASN A 246 2.79 26.54 1.00
C ASN A 246 3.34 25.86 2.25
N GLU A 247 2.71 26.08 3.40
CA GLU A 247 3.15 25.57 4.70
C GLU A 247 3.12 24.02 4.77
N GLY A 248 2.11 23.38 4.18
CA GLY A 248 2.01 21.91 4.13
C GLY A 248 3.15 21.29 3.32
N ALA A 249 3.53 21.92 2.19
CA ALA A 249 4.67 21.50 1.40
C ALA A 249 5.98 21.67 2.17
N LYS A 250 6.20 22.83 2.81
CA LYS A 250 7.38 23.09 3.66
C LYS A 250 7.54 22.05 4.77
N GLU A 251 6.43 21.72 5.45
CA GLU A 251 6.45 20.70 6.50
C GLU A 251 6.72 19.29 5.95
N GLY A 252 6.20 18.98 4.78
CA GLY A 252 6.41 17.69 4.13
C GLY A 252 7.80 17.49 3.52
N ILE A 253 8.52 18.59 3.24
CA ILE A 253 9.88 18.60 2.66
C ILE A 253 10.95 18.51 3.76
N LYS A 254 10.72 19.08 4.93
CA LYS A 254 11.61 18.96 6.12
C LYS A 254 11.69 17.53 6.62
#